data_5f4cf13dad9bb719f348372df2166559
#
_entry.id   5f4cf13dad9bb719f348372df2166559
#
_cell.length_a   1.000
_cell.length_b   1.000
_cell.length_c   1.000
_cell.angle_alpha   90.00
_cell.angle_beta   90.00
_cell.angle_gamma   90.00
#
_symmetry.space_group_name_H-M   'P 1'
#
loop_
_entity.id
_entity.type
_entity.pdbx_description
1 polymer ?
#
loop_
_entity_poly.entity_id
_entity_poly.type
_entity_poly.pdbx_seq_one_letter_code
_entity_poly.pdbx_strand_id
1 'polypeptide(L)'
;MKIINASFFIKADKREEFLADTLPLIRSSRAESGNISYQLYEAIDTPNQFVMVEEWQDQTAIDQHNSNPLLIQLLENLKMYSSAEPIIKV
;
A
#
# COMPACT_ATOMS: atom_id res chain seq x y z
N MET A 1 -1.05 -8.71 17.31
CA MET A 1 -1.31 -8.40 15.90
C MET A 1 -1.55 -6.91 15.74
N LYS A 2 -0.99 -6.33 14.68
CA LYS A 2 -1.19 -4.93 14.35
C LYS A 2 -1.83 -4.81 12.98
N ILE A 3 -2.74 -3.84 12.82
CA ILE A 3 -3.44 -3.59 11.57
C ILE A 3 -3.10 -2.19 11.09
N ILE A 4 -2.78 -2.08 9.79
CA ILE A 4 -2.54 -0.79 9.14
C ILE A 4 -3.54 -0.66 7.99
N ASN A 5 -4.18 0.50 7.89
CA ASN A 5 -4.99 0.88 6.74
C ASN A 5 -4.34 2.08 6.07
N ALA A 6 -3.92 1.90 4.82
CA ALA A 6 -3.31 2.95 4.02
C ALA A 6 -4.24 3.31 2.87
N SER A 7 -4.83 4.49 2.90
CA SER A 7 -5.73 4.97 1.85
C SER A 7 -4.97 5.78 0.82
N PHE A 8 -5.23 5.49 -0.45
CA PHE A 8 -4.60 6.15 -1.58
C PHE A 8 -5.67 6.74 -2.49
N PHE A 9 -5.44 7.97 -2.93
CA PHE A 9 -6.32 8.70 -3.84
C PHE A 9 -5.53 8.95 -5.12
N ILE A 10 -5.86 8.20 -6.18
CA ILE A 10 -5.02 8.12 -7.38
C ILE A 10 -5.67 8.87 -8.52
N LYS A 11 -4.87 9.62 -9.27
CA LYS A 11 -5.33 10.28 -10.50
C LYS A 11 -5.78 9.21 -11.50
N ALA A 12 -6.89 9.46 -12.20
CA ALA A 12 -7.44 8.49 -13.15
C ALA A 12 -6.42 8.11 -14.24
N ASP A 13 -5.64 9.06 -14.71
CA ASP A 13 -4.62 8.83 -15.74
C ASP A 13 -3.33 8.20 -15.19
N LYS A 14 -3.24 7.95 -13.89
CA LYS A 14 -2.11 7.29 -13.24
C LYS A 14 -2.48 5.93 -12.63
N ARG A 15 -3.72 5.50 -12.81
CA ARG A 15 -4.21 4.24 -12.25
C ARG A 15 -3.35 3.04 -12.67
N GLU A 16 -3.01 2.93 -13.94
CA GLU A 16 -2.26 1.78 -14.45
C GLU A 16 -0.85 1.73 -13.87
N GLU A 17 -0.17 2.87 -13.80
CA GLU A 17 1.17 2.96 -13.21
C GLU A 17 1.14 2.62 -11.72
N PHE A 18 0.13 3.13 -10.99
CA PHE A 18 -0.03 2.80 -9.57
C PHE A 18 -0.19 1.29 -9.36
N LEU A 19 -1.05 0.65 -10.14
CA LEU A 19 -1.27 -0.79 -10.01
C LEU A 19 -0.04 -1.58 -10.44
N ALA A 20 0.70 -1.13 -11.45
CA ALA A 20 1.95 -1.78 -11.88
C ALA A 20 3.02 -1.75 -10.79
N ASP A 21 3.07 -0.69 -9.99
CA ASP A 21 3.99 -0.61 -8.84
C ASP A 21 3.48 -1.41 -7.64
N THR A 22 2.17 -1.42 -7.43
CA THR A 22 1.56 -1.99 -6.23
C THR A 22 1.48 -3.51 -6.27
N LEU A 23 1.20 -4.11 -7.43
CA LEU A 23 1.09 -5.56 -7.53
C LEU A 23 2.37 -6.31 -7.12
N PRO A 24 3.58 -5.92 -7.58
CA PRO A 24 4.81 -6.53 -7.10
C PRO A 24 5.03 -6.32 -5.60
N LEU A 25 4.66 -5.14 -5.07
CA LEU A 25 4.75 -4.86 -3.65
C LEU A 25 3.88 -5.79 -2.83
N ILE A 26 2.65 -6.05 -3.28
CA ILE A 26 1.74 -6.97 -2.59
C ILE A 26 2.38 -8.36 -2.49
N ARG A 27 2.93 -8.87 -3.58
CA ARG A 27 3.58 -10.19 -3.60
C ARG A 27 4.79 -10.23 -2.67
N SER A 28 5.62 -9.21 -2.73
CA SER A 28 6.81 -9.09 -1.90
C SER A 28 6.45 -8.99 -0.43
N SER A 29 5.45 -8.19 -0.08
CA SER A 29 5.00 -8.00 1.30
C SER A 29 4.45 -9.28 1.91
N ARG A 30 3.70 -10.05 1.14
CA ARG A 30 3.14 -11.34 1.59
C ARG A 30 4.21 -12.38 1.89
N ALA A 31 5.40 -12.25 1.31
CA ALA A 31 6.54 -13.12 1.56
C ALA A 31 7.37 -12.69 2.77
N GLU A 32 7.13 -11.51 3.32
CA GLU A 32 7.86 -11.04 4.51
C GLU A 32 7.45 -11.84 5.74
N SER A 33 8.46 -12.21 6.56
CA SER A 33 8.17 -12.91 7.82
C SER A 33 7.40 -11.95 8.75
N GLY A 34 6.33 -12.36 9.32
CA GLY A 34 5.50 -11.50 10.17
C GLY A 34 4.34 -10.84 9.45
N ASN A 35 4.25 -10.95 8.12
CA ASN A 35 3.04 -10.53 7.42
C ASN A 35 1.95 -11.58 7.59
N ILE A 36 0.77 -11.16 8.03
CA ILE A 36 -0.41 -12.02 8.17
C ILE A 36 -1.29 -11.87 6.94
N SER A 37 -1.53 -10.62 6.49
CA SER A 37 -2.28 -10.34 5.28
C SER A 37 -1.87 -8.99 4.71
N TYR A 38 -2.05 -8.84 3.39
CA TYR A 38 -1.68 -7.61 2.68
C TYR A 38 -2.54 -7.56 1.43
N GLN A 39 -3.60 -6.73 1.44
CA GLN A 39 -4.57 -6.70 0.34
C GLN A 39 -4.98 -5.29 -0.01
N LEU A 40 -5.09 -5.03 -1.31
CA LEU A 40 -5.53 -3.75 -1.84
C LEU A 40 -7.00 -3.86 -2.27
N TYR A 41 -7.81 -2.90 -1.83
CA TYR A 41 -9.22 -2.78 -2.21
C TYR A 41 -9.45 -1.43 -2.87
N GLU A 42 -10.45 -1.39 -3.75
CA GLU A 42 -10.91 -0.14 -4.33
C GLU A 42 -12.34 0.13 -3.87
N ALA A 43 -12.65 1.39 -3.58
CA ALA A 43 -13.99 1.78 -3.19
C ALA A 43 -14.96 1.56 -4.34
N ILE A 44 -16.10 0.92 -4.06
CA ILE A 44 -17.05 0.50 -5.09
C ILE A 44 -17.75 1.69 -5.76
N ASP A 45 -17.89 2.80 -5.04
CA ASP A 45 -18.60 3.99 -5.52
C ASP A 45 -17.67 5.19 -5.78
N THR A 46 -16.38 5.02 -5.59
CA THR A 46 -15.40 6.10 -5.76
C THR A 46 -14.20 5.57 -6.54
N PRO A 47 -14.21 5.67 -7.87
CA PRO A 47 -13.10 5.16 -8.68
C PRO A 47 -11.76 5.77 -8.27
N ASN A 48 -10.71 4.95 -8.30
CA ASN A 48 -9.33 5.33 -8.01
C ASN A 48 -9.06 5.72 -6.56
N GLN A 49 -9.99 5.39 -5.66
CA GLN A 49 -9.77 5.45 -4.23
C GLN A 49 -9.53 4.03 -3.72
N PHE A 50 -8.32 3.80 -3.18
CA PHE A 50 -7.88 2.49 -2.74
C PHE A 50 -7.57 2.48 -1.26
N VAL A 51 -7.67 1.31 -0.63
CA VAL A 51 -7.13 1.10 0.70
C VAL A 51 -6.32 -0.19 0.71
N MET A 52 -5.09 -0.11 1.23
CA MET A 52 -4.27 -1.28 1.53
C MET A 52 -4.56 -1.67 2.97
N VAL A 53 -5.10 -2.87 3.16
CA VAL A 53 -5.37 -3.42 4.49
C VAL A 53 -4.26 -4.41 4.81
N GLU A 54 -3.51 -4.14 5.87
CA GLU A 54 -2.32 -4.89 6.23
C GLU A 54 -2.45 -5.41 7.66
N GLU A 55 -2.08 -6.66 7.85
CA GLU A 55 -2.01 -7.27 9.18
C GLU A 55 -0.61 -7.80 9.42
N TRP A 56 -0.02 -7.44 10.56
CA TRP A 56 1.36 -7.77 10.93
C TRP A 56 1.40 -8.39 12.32
N GLN A 57 2.34 -9.30 12.55
CA GLN A 57 2.48 -9.96 13.85
C GLN A 57 2.80 -8.97 14.96
N ASP A 58 3.71 -8.01 14.69
CA ASP A 58 4.22 -7.08 15.68
C ASP A 58 4.86 -5.85 15.01
N GLN A 59 5.35 -4.94 15.83
CA GLN A 59 6.00 -3.72 15.35
C GLN A 59 7.30 -4.02 14.60
N THR A 60 8.05 -5.04 15.00
CA THR A 60 9.28 -5.43 14.32
C THR A 60 9.01 -5.80 12.86
N ALA A 61 7.92 -6.52 12.60
CA ALA A 61 7.52 -6.88 11.25
C ALA A 61 7.18 -5.62 10.41
N ILE A 62 6.51 -4.65 11.01
CA ILE A 62 6.21 -3.36 10.36
C ILE A 62 7.50 -2.61 10.05
N ASP A 63 8.42 -2.56 11.00
CA ASP A 63 9.70 -1.86 10.82
C ASP A 63 10.51 -2.48 9.67
N GLN A 64 10.53 -3.80 9.56
CA GLN A 64 11.18 -4.50 8.46
C GLN A 64 10.49 -4.20 7.11
N HIS A 65 9.15 -4.19 7.11
CA HIS A 65 8.37 -3.85 5.91
C HIS A 65 8.72 -2.44 5.41
N ASN A 66 8.93 -1.50 6.32
CA ASN A 66 9.23 -0.11 5.96
C ASN A 66 10.57 0.04 5.22
N SER A 67 11.44 -0.96 5.26
CA SER A 67 12.69 -0.98 4.51
C SER A 67 12.57 -1.69 3.14
N ASN A 68 11.39 -2.20 2.81
CA ASN A 68 11.17 -2.88 1.52
C ASN A 68 11.37 -1.89 0.37
N PRO A 69 12.28 -2.17 -0.58
CA PRO A 69 12.58 -1.24 -1.68
C PRO A 69 11.36 -0.93 -2.56
N LEU A 70 10.46 -1.89 -2.74
CA LEU A 70 9.25 -1.67 -3.54
C LEU A 70 8.28 -0.73 -2.84
N LEU A 71 8.19 -0.78 -1.51
CA LEU A 71 7.40 0.18 -0.73
C LEU A 71 8.00 1.57 -0.84
N ILE A 72 9.30 1.70 -0.66
CA ILE A 72 10.01 2.98 -0.74
C ILE A 72 9.78 3.61 -2.12
N GLN A 73 9.88 2.82 -3.19
CA GLN A 73 9.66 3.31 -4.55
C GLN A 73 8.22 3.74 -4.76
N LEU A 74 7.25 2.98 -4.27
CA LEU A 74 5.84 3.36 -4.38
C LEU A 74 5.57 4.68 -3.67
N LEU A 75 6.07 4.84 -2.43
CA LEU A 75 5.87 6.08 -1.67
C LEU A 75 6.45 7.28 -2.40
N GLU A 76 7.59 7.13 -3.05
CA GLU A 76 8.18 8.19 -3.87
C GLU A 76 7.31 8.50 -5.09
N ASN A 77 6.84 7.47 -5.78
CA ASN A 77 6.03 7.62 -6.99
C ASN A 77 4.64 8.19 -6.70
N LEU A 78 4.12 8.00 -5.48
CA LEU A 78 2.82 8.56 -5.08
C LEU A 78 2.77 10.07 -5.22
N LYS A 79 3.89 10.75 -5.16
CA LYS A 79 3.95 12.20 -5.39
C LYS A 79 3.43 12.57 -6.78
N MET A 80 3.63 11.69 -7.77
CA MET A 80 3.14 11.88 -9.14
C MET A 80 1.75 11.28 -9.35
N TYR A 81 1.44 10.18 -8.66
CA TYR A 81 0.21 9.42 -8.88
C TYR A 81 -1.00 9.97 -8.15
N SER A 82 -0.77 10.69 -7.03
CA SER A 82 -1.84 11.02 -6.08
C SER A 82 -2.57 12.30 -6.46
N SER A 83 -3.91 12.26 -6.34
CA SER A 83 -4.77 13.46 -6.41
C SER A 83 -4.91 14.12 -5.04
N ALA A 84 -4.67 13.38 -3.96
CA ALA A 84 -4.66 13.84 -2.58
C ALA A 84 -3.66 13.01 -1.79
N GLU A 85 -3.18 13.53 -0.66
CA GLU A 85 -2.20 12.82 0.15
C GLU A 85 -2.75 11.51 0.72
N PRO A 86 -1.91 10.46 0.81
CA PRO A 86 -2.32 9.21 1.46
C PRO A 86 -2.67 9.43 2.93
N ILE A 87 -3.59 8.62 3.43
CA ILE A 87 -3.96 8.61 4.85
C ILE A 87 -3.60 7.25 5.42
N ILE A 88 -2.69 7.25 6.39
CA ILE A 88 -2.23 6.02 7.05
C ILE A 88 -2.82 5.96 8.45
N LYS A 89 -3.55 4.89 8.74
CA LYS A 89 -4.10 4.63 10.06
C LYS A 89 -3.50 3.33 10.61
N VAL A 90 -3.06 3.42 11.82
CA VAL A 90 -2.42 2.29 12.51
C VAL A 90 -3.25 1.84 13.70
#